data_32c0a48fb3873962f9cac7a49847c001
#
_entry.id   32c0a48fb3873962f9cac7a49847c001
#
_cell.length_a   1.000
_cell.length_b   1.000
_cell.length_c   1.000
_cell.angle_alpha   90.00
_cell.angle_beta   90.00
_cell.angle_gamma   90.00
#
_symmetry.space_group_name_H-M   'P 1'
#
loop_
_entity.id
_entity.type
_entity.pdbx_description
1 polymer ?
#
loop_
_entity_poly.entity_id
_entity_poly.type
_entity_poly.pdbx_seq_one_letter_code
_entity_poly.pdbx_strand_id
1 'polypeptide(L)'
;MSSLMSFATHPYWSLNYLMREKFELKNVSHMTKKGSSIEMSVMDYINQQFDRTMNWKHAEYAIKRWNGPFALKGIMSVEDAKRALDIGATAIMISNHGGRQLDGSRAPFDQLQEIVNAVGDKIEVILDGGIRRGTHVLKALSLGAKACSMGKAYLYLSLIHI
;
A
#
# COMPACT_ATOMS: atom_id res chain seq x y z
N MET A 1 20.01 -15.79 11.02
CA MET A 1 21.28 -15.11 11.37
C MET A 1 20.93 -13.81 12.07
N SER A 2 21.59 -13.48 13.18
CA SER A 2 21.34 -12.24 13.87
C SER A 2 21.83 -11.04 13.06
N SER A 3 21.19 -9.88 13.19
CA SER A 3 21.59 -8.65 12.52
C SER A 3 23.08 -8.29 12.75
N LEU A 4 23.61 -8.58 13.93
CA LEU A 4 25.00 -8.38 14.28
C LEU A 4 25.97 -9.21 13.39
N MET A 5 25.62 -10.44 13.08
CA MET A 5 26.42 -11.29 12.22
C MET A 5 26.42 -10.79 10.76
N SER A 6 25.30 -10.25 10.31
CA SER A 6 25.22 -9.60 9.00
C SER A 6 26.10 -8.33 8.93
N PHE A 7 26.12 -7.52 9.97
CA PHE A 7 27.03 -6.36 10.05
C PHE A 7 28.52 -6.79 9.98
N ALA A 8 28.89 -7.83 10.72
CA ALA A 8 30.27 -8.32 10.76
C ALA A 8 30.76 -8.90 9.40
N THR A 9 29.87 -9.54 8.66
CA THR A 9 30.20 -10.16 7.38
C THR A 9 30.19 -9.21 6.18
N HIS A 10 29.69 -7.96 6.36
CA HIS A 10 29.63 -6.93 5.32
C HIS A 10 30.29 -5.61 5.75
N PRO A 11 31.64 -5.61 6.00
CA PRO A 11 32.33 -4.48 6.62
C PRO A 11 32.22 -3.19 5.81
N TYR A 12 32.30 -3.27 4.48
CA TYR A 12 32.15 -2.09 3.62
C TYR A 12 30.77 -1.44 3.74
N TRP A 13 29.71 -2.24 3.73
CA TRP A 13 28.36 -1.76 3.92
C TRP A 13 28.15 -1.19 5.33
N SER A 14 28.68 -1.86 6.34
CA SER A 14 28.59 -1.44 7.74
C SER A 14 29.29 -0.09 7.97
N LEU A 15 30.49 0.07 7.38
CA LEU A 15 31.24 1.33 7.45
C LEU A 15 30.46 2.46 6.76
N ASN A 16 29.96 2.23 5.56
CA ASN A 16 29.15 3.21 4.84
C ASN A 16 27.87 3.58 5.61
N TYR A 17 27.20 2.61 6.23
CA TYR A 17 26.02 2.86 7.06
C TYR A 17 26.34 3.73 8.28
N LEU A 18 27.46 3.47 8.95
CA LEU A 18 27.89 4.23 10.14
C LEU A 18 28.37 5.64 9.79
N MET A 19 28.96 5.84 8.62
CA MET A 19 29.49 7.13 8.16
C MET A 19 28.47 8.02 7.45
N ARG A 20 27.32 7.47 7.04
CA ARG A 20 26.25 8.26 6.41
C ARG A 20 25.50 9.11 7.44
N GLU A 21 24.96 10.23 6.95
CA GLU A 21 23.98 10.98 7.70
C GLU A 21 22.85 10.06 8.16
N LYS A 22 22.45 10.22 9.41
CA LYS A 22 21.33 9.44 9.96
C LYS A 22 20.08 9.72 9.16
N PHE A 23 19.35 8.66 8.85
CA PHE A 23 18.04 8.78 8.18
C PHE A 23 17.09 9.59 9.06
N GLU A 24 16.57 10.67 8.50
CA GLU A 24 15.56 11.51 9.14
C GLU A 24 14.35 11.67 8.22
N LEU A 25 13.16 11.52 8.77
CA LEU A 25 11.93 11.92 8.09
C LEU A 25 11.73 13.43 8.29
N LYS A 26 12.40 14.24 7.50
CA LYS A 26 12.45 15.71 7.65
C LYS A 26 11.06 16.35 7.75
N ASN A 27 10.05 15.79 7.04
CA ASN A 27 8.68 16.31 7.07
C ASN A 27 7.96 16.12 8.41
N VAL A 28 8.42 15.20 9.27
CA VAL A 28 7.82 14.92 10.58
C VAL A 28 8.78 15.05 11.74
N SER A 29 10.06 15.36 11.47
CA SER A 29 11.10 15.48 12.51
C SER A 29 10.78 16.55 13.56
N HIS A 30 10.11 17.63 13.16
CA HIS A 30 9.68 18.70 14.05
C HIS A 30 8.53 18.30 15.00
N MET A 31 7.83 17.19 14.70
CA MET A 31 6.71 16.66 15.49
C MET A 31 7.14 15.54 16.44
N THR A 32 8.41 15.11 16.36
CA THR A 32 8.93 14.01 17.18
C THR A 32 9.56 14.53 18.47
N LYS A 33 9.46 13.77 19.58
CA LYS A 33 10.04 14.14 20.88
C LYS A 33 11.58 14.15 20.80
N LYS A 34 12.20 15.24 21.20
CA LYS A 34 13.66 15.32 21.38
C LYS A 34 14.11 14.31 22.43
N GLY A 35 15.07 13.44 22.09
CA GLY A 35 15.70 12.49 23.02
C GLY A 35 15.24 11.03 22.95
N SER A 36 14.22 10.69 22.18
CA SER A 36 13.89 9.30 21.82
C SER A 36 14.65 8.86 20.56
N SER A 37 14.81 7.53 20.34
CA SER A 37 15.29 7.08 19.03
C SER A 37 14.31 7.60 17.97
N ILE A 38 14.85 8.18 16.90
CA ILE A 38 14.04 8.81 15.83
C ILE A 38 12.98 7.84 15.29
N GLU A 39 13.33 6.57 15.16
CA GLU A 39 12.44 5.53 14.64
C GLU A 39 11.24 5.27 15.56
N MET A 40 11.44 5.15 16.87
CA MET A 40 10.34 4.95 17.81
C MET A 40 9.43 6.16 17.91
N SER A 41 10.01 7.37 17.92
CA SER A 41 9.27 8.62 18.00
C SER A 41 8.42 8.87 16.74
N VAL A 42 8.92 8.51 15.55
CA VAL A 42 8.18 8.61 14.29
C VAL A 42 7.04 7.58 14.24
N MET A 43 7.30 6.35 14.68
CA MET A 43 6.28 5.30 14.73
C MET A 43 5.15 5.65 15.70
N ASP A 44 5.49 6.15 16.88
CA ASP A 44 4.51 6.60 17.87
C ASP A 44 3.66 7.77 17.32
N TYR A 45 4.30 8.72 16.64
CA TYR A 45 3.60 9.82 15.97
C TYR A 45 2.64 9.31 14.90
N ILE A 46 3.09 8.43 14.01
CA ILE A 46 2.26 7.83 12.96
C ILE A 46 1.07 7.10 13.59
N ASN A 47 1.32 6.28 14.62
CA ASN A 47 0.24 5.53 15.29
C ASN A 47 -0.80 6.45 15.94
N GLN A 48 -0.40 7.61 16.46
CA GLN A 48 -1.31 8.61 17.02
C GLN A 48 -2.14 9.33 15.96
N GLN A 49 -1.66 9.41 14.71
CA GLN A 49 -2.38 10.05 13.61
C GLN A 49 -3.43 9.14 12.96
N PHE A 50 -3.37 7.82 13.21
CA PHE A 50 -4.37 6.91 12.67
C PHE A 50 -5.70 7.07 13.40
N ASP A 51 -6.73 7.51 12.69
CA ASP A 51 -8.11 7.48 13.17
C ASP A 51 -8.69 6.06 13.03
N ARG A 52 -8.84 5.38 14.17
CA ARG A 52 -9.41 4.03 14.24
C ARG A 52 -10.92 4.00 14.07
N THR A 53 -11.57 5.16 14.01
CA THR A 53 -13.03 5.28 13.86
C THR A 53 -13.46 5.44 12.40
N MET A 54 -12.50 5.48 11.46
CA MET A 54 -12.79 5.60 10.03
C MET A 54 -13.79 4.54 9.57
N ASN A 55 -14.80 4.99 8.82
CA ASN A 55 -15.87 4.16 8.31
C ASN A 55 -16.38 4.66 6.96
N TRP A 56 -17.35 3.99 6.39
CA TRP A 56 -17.90 4.30 5.08
C TRP A 56 -18.50 5.71 4.95
N LYS A 57 -19.01 6.30 6.03
CA LYS A 57 -19.50 7.71 6.03
C LYS A 57 -18.37 8.70 5.79
N HIS A 58 -17.18 8.42 6.33
CA HIS A 58 -16.00 9.25 6.09
C HIS A 58 -15.52 9.13 4.63
N ALA A 59 -15.58 7.94 4.05
CA ALA A 59 -15.27 7.74 2.62
C ALA A 59 -16.27 8.49 1.73
N GLU A 60 -17.55 8.37 2.00
CA GLU A 60 -18.63 9.10 1.30
C GLU A 60 -18.44 10.62 1.39
N TYR A 61 -18.15 11.13 2.60
CA TYR A 61 -17.85 12.54 2.80
C TYR A 61 -16.65 13.00 1.96
N ALA A 62 -15.57 12.23 1.94
CA ALA A 62 -14.37 12.54 1.17
C ALA A 62 -14.65 12.56 -0.34
N ILE A 63 -15.41 11.59 -0.86
CA ILE A 63 -15.84 11.53 -2.26
C ILE A 63 -16.63 12.77 -2.63
N LYS A 64 -17.65 13.11 -1.83
CA LYS A 64 -18.50 14.30 -2.06
C LYS A 64 -17.71 15.60 -2.00
N ARG A 65 -16.75 15.69 -1.08
CA ARG A 65 -15.91 16.88 -0.90
C ARG A 65 -14.91 17.06 -2.03
N TRP A 66 -14.36 15.96 -2.53
CA TRP A 66 -13.45 15.96 -3.66
C TRP A 66 -14.12 16.31 -4.98
N ASN A 67 -15.32 15.81 -5.19
CA ASN A 67 -16.15 16.04 -6.38
C ASN A 67 -15.44 15.75 -7.71
N GLY A 68 -14.72 14.64 -7.80
CA GLY A 68 -13.97 14.20 -8.96
C GLY A 68 -13.66 12.71 -8.89
N PRO A 69 -12.83 12.19 -9.79
CA PRO A 69 -12.43 10.79 -9.77
C PRO A 69 -11.82 10.41 -8.40
N PHE A 70 -12.33 9.33 -7.80
CA PHE A 70 -11.93 8.89 -6.47
C PHE A 70 -11.81 7.37 -6.41
N ALA A 71 -10.62 6.89 -6.06
CA ALA A 71 -10.36 5.48 -5.93
C ALA A 71 -10.27 5.07 -4.44
N LEU A 72 -11.04 4.06 -4.05
CA LEU A 72 -10.92 3.44 -2.73
C LEU A 72 -9.96 2.26 -2.79
N LYS A 73 -8.90 2.30 -1.98
CA LYS A 73 -7.89 1.23 -1.87
C LYS A 73 -8.17 0.33 -0.68
N GLY A 74 -7.85 -0.96 -0.84
CA GLY A 74 -8.02 -1.94 0.24
C GLY A 74 -9.33 -2.73 0.13
N ILE A 75 -10.01 -2.63 -0.98
CA ILE A 75 -11.26 -3.36 -1.24
C ILE A 75 -10.93 -4.82 -1.54
N MET A 76 -11.38 -5.73 -0.68
CA MET A 76 -11.04 -7.15 -0.73
C MET A 76 -12.27 -8.07 -0.73
N SER A 77 -13.48 -7.53 -0.84
CA SER A 77 -14.71 -8.29 -0.91
C SER A 77 -15.69 -7.70 -1.93
N VAL A 78 -16.61 -8.53 -2.42
CA VAL A 78 -17.69 -8.10 -3.32
C VAL A 78 -18.63 -7.13 -2.61
N GLU A 79 -18.88 -7.34 -1.32
CA GLU A 79 -19.72 -6.48 -0.50
C GLU A 79 -19.15 -5.08 -0.39
N ASP A 80 -17.86 -4.96 -0.10
CA ASP A 80 -17.19 -3.67 -0.01
C ASP A 80 -17.06 -3.00 -1.38
N ALA A 81 -16.88 -3.77 -2.45
CA ALA A 81 -16.89 -3.23 -3.82
C ALA A 81 -18.24 -2.62 -4.19
N LYS A 82 -19.35 -3.28 -3.84
CA LYS A 82 -20.70 -2.73 -4.01
C LYS A 82 -20.93 -1.48 -3.19
N ARG A 83 -20.50 -1.47 -1.91
CA ARG A 83 -20.57 -0.27 -1.05
C ARG A 83 -19.77 0.89 -1.62
N ALA A 84 -18.57 0.63 -2.15
CA ALA A 84 -17.76 1.65 -2.80
C ALA A 84 -18.49 2.28 -3.99
N LEU A 85 -19.14 1.47 -4.81
CA LEU A 85 -19.98 1.94 -5.92
C LEU A 85 -21.17 2.79 -5.41
N ASP A 86 -21.88 2.30 -4.38
CA ASP A 86 -23.08 2.97 -3.84
C ASP A 86 -22.79 4.36 -3.26
N ILE A 87 -21.61 4.58 -2.67
CA ILE A 87 -21.18 5.88 -2.16
C ILE A 87 -20.55 6.80 -3.21
N GLY A 88 -20.45 6.34 -4.48
CA GLY A 88 -20.01 7.15 -5.61
C GLY A 88 -18.52 7.13 -5.89
N ALA A 89 -17.78 6.11 -5.44
CA ALA A 89 -16.41 5.90 -5.89
C ALA A 89 -16.38 5.60 -7.39
N THR A 90 -15.40 6.16 -8.10
CA THR A 90 -15.23 5.95 -9.55
C THR A 90 -14.28 4.79 -9.87
N ALA A 91 -13.45 4.42 -8.90
CA ALA A 91 -12.55 3.29 -8.99
C ALA A 91 -12.39 2.59 -7.65
N ILE A 92 -12.03 1.31 -7.69
CA ILE A 92 -11.58 0.56 -6.53
C ILE A 92 -10.21 -0.08 -6.81
N MET A 93 -9.41 -0.20 -5.77
CA MET A 93 -8.14 -0.92 -5.85
C MET A 93 -8.20 -2.11 -4.91
N ILE A 94 -8.22 -3.30 -5.51
CA ILE A 94 -8.15 -4.58 -4.79
C ILE A 94 -6.73 -4.69 -4.24
N SER A 95 -6.59 -4.67 -2.92
CA SER A 95 -5.28 -4.62 -2.27
C SER A 95 -5.36 -5.08 -0.82
N ASN A 96 -4.49 -6.03 -0.45
CA ASN A 96 -4.23 -6.40 0.94
C ASN A 96 -2.96 -5.72 1.50
N HIS A 97 -2.54 -4.61 0.89
CA HIS A 97 -1.31 -3.87 1.25
C HIS A 97 -0.03 -4.72 1.17
N GLY A 98 0.01 -5.70 0.26
CA GLY A 98 1.14 -6.64 0.12
C GLY A 98 1.27 -7.62 1.29
N GLY A 99 0.18 -7.93 1.98
CA GLY A 99 0.13 -8.82 3.16
C GLY A 99 0.77 -8.23 4.41
N ARG A 100 1.01 -6.92 4.45
CA ARG A 100 1.75 -6.27 5.55
C ARG A 100 0.89 -5.89 6.76
N GLN A 101 -0.42 -5.74 6.57
CA GLN A 101 -1.33 -5.28 7.64
C GLN A 101 -2.08 -6.45 8.26
N LEU A 102 -2.70 -7.29 7.46
CA LEU A 102 -3.44 -8.46 7.92
C LEU A 102 -2.81 -9.70 7.29
N ASP A 103 -2.16 -10.52 8.12
CA ASP A 103 -1.67 -11.82 7.72
C ASP A 103 -2.86 -12.80 7.53
N GLY A 104 -2.73 -13.72 6.57
CA GLY A 104 -3.80 -14.64 6.23
C GLY A 104 -4.93 -14.06 5.37
N SER A 105 -4.86 -12.77 4.97
CA SER A 105 -5.77 -12.22 3.98
C SER A 105 -5.57 -12.89 2.62
N ARG A 106 -6.68 -13.15 1.89
CA ARG A 106 -6.63 -13.71 0.53
C ARG A 106 -5.75 -12.85 -0.39
N ALA A 107 -5.14 -13.49 -1.40
CA ALA A 107 -4.40 -12.73 -2.41
C ALA A 107 -5.34 -11.85 -3.23
N PRO A 108 -4.95 -10.60 -3.55
CA PRO A 108 -5.78 -9.70 -4.37
C PRO A 108 -6.17 -10.29 -5.72
N PHE A 109 -5.28 -11.07 -6.34
CA PHE A 109 -5.56 -11.72 -7.61
C PHE A 109 -6.70 -12.75 -7.52
N ASP A 110 -6.82 -13.47 -6.40
CA ASP A 110 -7.86 -14.47 -6.18
C ASP A 110 -9.25 -13.85 -5.96
N GLN A 111 -9.29 -12.55 -5.58
CA GLN A 111 -10.53 -11.79 -5.42
C GLN A 111 -10.96 -11.08 -6.72
N LEU A 112 -10.04 -10.92 -7.68
CA LEU A 112 -10.25 -10.07 -8.85
C LEU A 112 -11.48 -10.49 -9.65
N GLN A 113 -11.59 -11.76 -10.01
CA GLN A 113 -12.66 -12.23 -10.90
C GLN A 113 -14.05 -12.03 -10.29
N GLU A 114 -14.22 -12.37 -9.01
CA GLU A 114 -15.52 -12.24 -8.34
C GLU A 114 -15.93 -10.77 -8.18
N ILE A 115 -14.96 -9.87 -7.89
CA ILE A 115 -15.22 -8.43 -7.79
C ILE A 115 -15.53 -7.83 -9.16
N VAL A 116 -14.76 -8.16 -10.20
CA VAL A 116 -15.02 -7.69 -11.57
C VAL A 116 -16.41 -8.16 -12.04
N ASN A 117 -16.77 -9.40 -11.81
CA ASN A 117 -18.10 -9.90 -12.19
C ASN A 117 -19.24 -9.16 -11.49
N ALA A 118 -19.01 -8.66 -10.29
CA ALA A 118 -20.03 -7.97 -9.51
C ALA A 118 -20.18 -6.47 -9.84
N VAL A 119 -19.09 -5.77 -10.16
CA VAL A 119 -19.08 -4.30 -10.29
C VAL A 119 -18.24 -3.76 -11.46
N GLY A 120 -17.53 -4.59 -12.19
CA GLY A 120 -16.52 -4.15 -13.17
C GLY A 120 -17.09 -3.45 -14.41
N ASP A 121 -18.39 -3.53 -14.65
CA ASP A 121 -19.13 -2.80 -15.69
C ASP A 121 -19.54 -1.36 -15.24
N LYS A 122 -19.48 -1.08 -13.95
CA LYS A 122 -19.97 0.17 -13.33
C LYS A 122 -18.86 1.00 -12.68
N ILE A 123 -17.74 0.39 -12.29
CA ILE A 123 -16.64 1.04 -11.59
C ILE A 123 -15.29 0.50 -12.11
N GLU A 124 -14.28 1.33 -12.19
CA GLU A 124 -12.96 0.86 -12.59
C GLU A 124 -12.32 0.00 -11.49
N VAL A 125 -11.80 -1.17 -11.88
CA VAL A 125 -11.15 -2.11 -10.98
C VAL A 125 -9.64 -2.12 -11.24
N ILE A 126 -8.85 -1.80 -10.22
CA ILE A 126 -7.39 -1.80 -10.26
C ILE A 126 -6.88 -2.93 -9.38
N LEU A 127 -5.94 -3.72 -9.87
CA LEU A 127 -5.29 -4.77 -9.08
C LEU A 127 -3.99 -4.26 -8.48
N ASP A 128 -3.83 -4.37 -7.16
CA ASP A 128 -2.60 -4.06 -6.44
C ASP A 128 -2.07 -5.27 -5.67
N GLY A 129 -0.78 -5.49 -5.78
CA GLY A 129 -0.09 -6.57 -5.06
C GLY A 129 0.25 -7.79 -5.92
N GLY A 130 1.43 -8.35 -5.69
CA GLY A 130 1.92 -9.55 -6.38
C GLY A 130 2.37 -9.34 -7.83
N ILE A 131 2.24 -8.18 -8.41
CA ILE A 131 2.64 -7.87 -9.79
C ILE A 131 4.17 -7.76 -9.87
N ARG A 132 4.80 -8.69 -10.61
CA ARG A 132 6.27 -8.77 -10.76
C ARG A 132 6.73 -8.93 -12.21
N ARG A 133 5.83 -9.28 -13.12
CA ARG A 133 6.12 -9.57 -14.54
C ARG A 133 4.98 -9.07 -15.42
N GLY A 134 5.29 -8.78 -16.68
CA GLY A 134 4.27 -8.39 -17.67
C GLY A 134 3.16 -9.41 -17.83
N THR A 135 3.47 -10.71 -17.71
CA THR A 135 2.46 -11.79 -17.75
C THR A 135 1.43 -11.68 -16.61
N HIS A 136 1.80 -11.15 -15.44
CA HIS A 136 0.85 -10.92 -14.35
C HIS A 136 -0.11 -9.79 -14.71
N VAL A 137 0.40 -8.73 -15.36
CA VAL A 137 -0.43 -7.63 -15.88
C VAL A 137 -1.42 -8.16 -16.91
N LEU A 138 -0.95 -8.90 -17.91
CA LEU A 138 -1.82 -9.47 -18.94
C LEU A 138 -2.93 -10.35 -18.36
N LYS A 139 -2.61 -11.20 -17.39
CA LYS A 139 -3.61 -12.03 -16.70
C LYS A 139 -4.65 -11.19 -15.98
N ALA A 140 -4.21 -10.13 -15.27
CA ALA A 140 -5.14 -9.25 -14.56
C ALA A 140 -6.06 -8.49 -15.52
N LEU A 141 -5.51 -7.94 -16.60
CA LEU A 141 -6.30 -7.25 -17.63
C LEU A 141 -7.28 -8.21 -18.33
N SER A 142 -6.87 -9.45 -18.61
CA SER A 142 -7.73 -10.47 -19.20
C SER A 142 -8.92 -10.85 -18.31
N LEU A 143 -8.76 -10.69 -16.98
CA LEU A 143 -9.84 -10.89 -16.00
C LEU A 143 -10.68 -9.63 -15.76
N GLY A 144 -10.42 -8.53 -16.49
CA GLY A 144 -11.22 -7.32 -16.44
C GLY A 144 -10.70 -6.21 -15.55
N ALA A 145 -9.49 -6.34 -14.97
CA ALA A 145 -8.84 -5.18 -14.35
C ALA A 145 -8.55 -4.11 -15.41
N LYS A 146 -8.72 -2.83 -15.06
CA LYS A 146 -8.36 -1.70 -15.94
C LYS A 146 -6.90 -1.33 -15.84
N ALA A 147 -6.29 -1.56 -14.69
CA ALA A 147 -4.88 -1.27 -14.43
C ALA A 147 -4.32 -2.18 -13.34
N CYS A 148 -2.98 -2.20 -13.23
CA CYS A 148 -2.27 -2.87 -12.15
C CYS A 148 -1.35 -1.88 -11.44
N SER A 149 -1.30 -1.97 -10.11
CA SER A 149 -0.33 -1.25 -9.28
C SER A 149 0.86 -2.16 -8.94
N MET A 150 2.05 -1.61 -9.00
CA MET A 150 3.29 -2.34 -8.74
C MET A 150 4.18 -1.55 -7.78
N GLY A 151 4.44 -2.13 -6.61
CA GLY A 151 5.28 -1.51 -5.57
C GLY A 151 6.67 -2.15 -5.49
N LYS A 152 6.79 -3.25 -4.74
CA LYS A 152 8.10 -3.88 -4.45
C LYS A 152 8.93 -4.20 -5.68
N ALA A 153 8.33 -4.67 -6.77
CA ALA A 153 9.07 -4.99 -7.98
C ALA A 153 9.75 -3.75 -8.58
N TYR A 154 9.07 -2.61 -8.59
CA TYR A 154 9.64 -1.35 -9.03
C TYR A 154 10.81 -0.91 -8.14
N LEU A 155 10.63 -0.96 -6.81
CA LEU A 155 11.69 -0.59 -5.86
C LEU A 155 12.94 -1.46 -6.03
N TYR A 156 12.79 -2.79 -6.11
CA TYR A 156 13.92 -3.69 -6.27
C TYR A 156 14.60 -3.59 -7.64
N LEU A 157 13.86 -3.31 -8.70
CA LEU A 157 14.44 -3.21 -10.05
C LEU A 157 15.06 -1.84 -10.33
N SER A 158 14.55 -0.76 -9.74
CA SER A 158 15.02 0.60 -10.02
C SER A 158 16.05 1.11 -9.02
N LEU A 159 15.97 0.71 -7.74
CA LEU A 159 16.81 1.30 -6.68
C LEU A 159 18.02 0.44 -6.30
N ILE A 160 18.06 -0.83 -6.70
CA ILE A 160 19.19 -1.73 -6.39
C ILE A 160 20.32 -1.61 -7.44
N HIS A 161 20.02 -1.05 -8.60
CA HIS A 161 20.96 -0.95 -9.72
C HIS A 161 21.40 0.49 -10.02
N ILE A 162 21.14 1.44 -9.12
CA ILE A 162 21.62 2.82 -9.18
C ILE A 162 22.86 2.98 -8.32
#